data_a5f325322808e7064ec114b014f9bdc6
#
_entry.id   a5f325322808e7064ec114b014f9bdc6
#
_cell.length_a   1.000
_cell.length_b   1.000
_cell.length_c   1.000
_cell.angle_alpha   90.00
_cell.angle_beta   90.00
_cell.angle_gamma   90.00
#
_symmetry.space_group_name_H-M   'P 1'
#
loop_
_entity.id
_entity.type
_entity.pdbx_description
1 polymer ?
#
loop_
_entity_poly.entity_id
_entity_poly.type
_entity_poly.pdbx_seq_one_letter_code
_entity_poly.pdbx_strand_id
1 'polypeptide(L)'
;MNTHATTYEQGTDPIIDQIVNNLRHVYDPEININIYDLGLIYNIDLTEDLNLSVTMTLTSAFCPVGDQLYSEVQTASKVPGVENIDVEMTFDPPWGPEMIPEHAKLEMGML
;
A
#
# COMPACT_ATOMS: atom_id res chain seq x y z
N MET A 1 0.72 16.63 12.03
CA MET A 1 0.49 16.76 11.21
C MET A 1 0.21 15.86 10.40
N ASN A 2 -0.14 15.62 9.73
CA ASN A 2 -0.48 14.75 9.09
C ASN A 2 -0.21 14.60 7.91
N THR A 3 0.11 13.98 7.51
CA THR A 3 0.48 13.86 6.39
C THR A 3 -0.26 13.03 5.61
N HIS A 4 -0.31 12.99 4.53
CA HIS A 4 -1.02 12.33 3.80
C HIS A 4 -0.20 11.63 3.00
N ALA A 5 0.51 10.89 3.09
CA ALA A 5 1.46 10.17 2.40
C ALA A 5 1.05 9.56 1.09
N THR A 6 0.07 10.10 0.49
CA THR A 6 -0.30 9.64 -0.84
C THR A 6 0.82 9.88 -1.84
N THR A 7 1.75 10.82 -1.54
CA THR A 7 2.85 11.03 -2.44
C THR A 7 4.11 10.81 -1.64
N TYR A 8 4.36 9.61 -1.23
CA TYR A 8 5.54 9.27 -0.48
C TYR A 8 6.78 9.46 -1.31
N GLU A 9 7.80 10.06 -0.72
CA GLU A 9 9.08 10.22 -1.37
C GLU A 9 10.08 9.31 -0.70
N GLN A 10 10.69 8.44 -1.47
CA GLN A 10 11.65 7.49 -0.95
C GLN A 10 12.88 8.21 -0.41
N GLY A 11 13.38 7.76 0.69
CA GLY A 11 14.58 8.33 1.30
C GLY A 11 14.32 9.33 2.39
N THR A 12 13.04 9.70 2.62
CA THR A 12 12.74 10.70 3.64
C THR A 12 12.57 10.09 5.02
N ASP A 13 12.23 8.80 5.11
CA ASP A 13 12.04 8.14 6.40
C ASP A 13 12.44 6.66 6.26
N PRO A 14 13.50 6.22 6.94
CA PRO A 14 13.96 4.82 6.78
C PRO A 14 12.93 3.78 7.15
N ILE A 15 12.05 4.07 8.11
CA ILE A 15 11.02 3.11 8.51
C ILE A 15 9.98 2.99 7.40
N ILE A 16 9.54 4.11 6.85
CA ILE A 16 8.57 4.10 5.77
C ILE A 16 9.18 3.48 4.51
N ASP A 17 10.46 3.75 4.25
CA ASP A 17 11.16 3.14 3.12
C ASP A 17 11.13 1.62 3.22
N GLN A 18 11.36 1.09 4.40
CA GLN A 18 11.34 -0.36 4.61
C GLN A 18 9.94 -0.92 4.40
N ILE A 19 8.92 -0.20 4.89
CA ILE A 19 7.53 -0.63 4.72
C ILE A 19 7.16 -0.65 3.24
N VAL A 20 7.51 0.40 2.51
CA VAL A 20 7.20 0.47 1.07
C VAL A 20 7.92 -0.65 0.34
N ASN A 21 9.18 -0.90 0.69
CA ASN A 21 9.93 -1.98 0.07
C ASN A 21 9.26 -3.33 0.31
N ASN A 22 8.75 -3.54 1.52
CA ASN A 22 8.03 -4.77 1.84
C ASN A 22 6.72 -4.87 1.08
N LEU A 23 6.00 -3.76 0.97
CA LEU A 23 4.71 -3.75 0.27
C LEU A 23 4.88 -4.04 -1.21
N ARG A 24 6.01 -3.71 -1.79
CA ARG A 24 6.29 -4.03 -3.19
C ARG A 24 6.53 -5.52 -3.42
N HIS A 25 6.57 -6.30 -2.36
CA HIS A 25 6.67 -7.75 -2.47
C HIS A 25 5.33 -8.43 -2.19
N VAL A 26 4.25 -7.66 -2.01
CA VAL A 26 2.91 -8.20 -1.85
C VAL A 26 2.19 -8.03 -3.18
N TYR A 27 1.76 -9.14 -3.76
CA TYR A 27 1.21 -9.13 -5.10
C TYR A 27 -0.28 -9.42 -5.11
N ASP A 28 -1.01 -8.70 -5.96
CA ASP A 28 -2.41 -9.01 -6.20
C ASP A 28 -2.44 -10.26 -7.09
N PRO A 29 -3.06 -11.34 -6.63
CA PRO A 29 -3.01 -12.59 -7.38
C PRO A 29 -3.78 -12.57 -8.69
N GLU A 30 -4.71 -11.63 -8.84
CA GLU A 30 -5.50 -11.56 -10.07
C GLU A 30 -4.80 -10.75 -11.15
N ILE A 31 -4.03 -9.75 -10.78
CA ILE A 31 -3.39 -8.88 -11.75
C ILE A 31 -1.89 -9.18 -11.84
N ASN A 32 -1.32 -9.76 -10.79
CA ASN A 32 0.09 -10.18 -10.78
C ASN A 32 1.05 -8.99 -10.79
N ILE A 33 0.64 -7.91 -10.17
CA ILE A 33 1.50 -6.74 -9.96
C ILE A 33 1.48 -6.47 -8.45
N ASN A 34 2.57 -5.95 -7.92
CA ASN A 34 2.60 -5.66 -6.50
C ASN A 34 1.60 -4.55 -6.16
N ILE A 35 1.04 -4.63 -4.96
CA ILE A 35 -0.07 -3.75 -4.58
C ILE A 35 0.33 -2.30 -4.44
N TYR A 36 1.60 -2.02 -4.15
CA TYR A 36 2.05 -0.64 -4.03
C TYR A 36 2.03 0.04 -5.40
N ASP A 37 2.60 -0.61 -6.40
CA ASP A 37 2.64 -0.05 -7.75
C ASP A 37 1.26 -0.08 -8.42
N LEU A 38 0.36 -0.97 -7.98
CA LEU A 38 -1.00 -0.94 -8.48
C LEU A 38 -1.78 0.26 -7.97
N GLY A 39 -1.29 0.94 -6.94
CA GLY A 39 -2.01 2.07 -6.37
C GLY A 39 -3.04 1.67 -5.33
N LEU A 40 -2.89 0.50 -4.72
CA LEU A 40 -3.84 0.05 -3.70
C LEU A 40 -3.54 0.63 -2.32
N ILE A 41 -2.37 1.22 -2.13
CA ILE A 41 -2.02 1.84 -0.85
C ILE A 41 -2.28 3.34 -0.98
N TYR A 42 -3.32 3.80 -0.30
CA TYR A 42 -3.74 5.20 -0.43
C TYR A 42 -3.00 6.14 0.51
N ASN A 43 -2.58 5.65 1.65
CA ASN A 43 -1.93 6.52 2.63
C ASN A 43 -1.05 5.68 3.57
N ILE A 44 0.11 6.22 3.93
CA ILE A 44 0.97 5.66 4.95
C ILE A 44 1.35 6.81 5.86
N ASP A 45 1.00 6.69 7.14
CA ASP A 45 1.25 7.75 8.09
C ASP A 45 1.92 7.16 9.33
N LEU A 46 3.05 7.73 9.72
CA LEU A 46 3.77 7.28 10.90
C LEU A 46 3.91 8.45 11.85
N THR A 47 3.38 8.31 13.06
CA THR A 47 3.44 9.38 14.04
C THR A 47 4.77 9.39 14.78
N GLU A 48 5.01 10.45 15.56
CA GLU A 48 6.22 10.53 16.37
C GLU A 48 6.27 9.44 17.43
N ASP A 49 5.10 8.93 17.84
CA ASP A 49 5.03 7.85 18.81
C ASP A 49 5.18 6.48 18.14
N LEU A 50 5.52 6.48 16.86
CA LEU A 50 5.77 5.26 16.08
C LEU A 50 4.51 4.41 15.90
N ASN A 51 3.37 5.08 15.83
CA ASN A 51 2.10 4.44 15.48
C ASN A 51 1.91 4.59 13.97
N LEU A 52 1.75 3.47 13.30
CA LEU A 52 1.64 3.43 11.85
C LEU A 52 0.19 3.23 11.43
N SER A 53 -0.27 4.05 10.50
CA SER A 53 -1.59 3.89 9.88
C SER A 53 -1.39 3.68 8.39
N VAL A 54 -1.96 2.63 7.85
CA VAL A 54 -1.92 2.34 6.42
C VAL A 54 -3.35 2.25 5.93
N THR A 55 -3.69 3.03 4.92
CA THR A 55 -5.02 2.97 4.30
C THR A 55 -4.86 2.31 2.95
N MET A 56 -5.65 1.28 2.70
CA MET A 56 -5.55 0.52 1.47
C MET A 56 -6.92 0.27 0.88
N THR A 57 -6.96 -0.13 -0.37
CA THR A 57 -8.17 -0.54 -1.04
C THR A 57 -7.92 -1.83 -1.82
N LEU A 58 -8.95 -2.30 -2.49
CA LEU A 58 -8.86 -3.46 -3.37
C LEU A 58 -9.32 -3.06 -4.76
N THR A 59 -8.98 -3.85 -5.76
CA THR A 59 -9.42 -3.58 -7.13
C THR A 59 -10.92 -3.81 -7.28
N SER A 60 -11.50 -4.56 -6.36
CA SER A 60 -12.95 -4.81 -6.34
C SER A 60 -13.40 -5.01 -4.90
N ALA A 61 -14.56 -4.47 -4.56
CA ALA A 61 -15.14 -4.66 -3.23
C ALA A 61 -15.46 -6.12 -2.94
N PHE A 62 -15.57 -6.94 -3.99
CA PHE A 62 -15.89 -8.35 -3.82
C PHE A 62 -14.68 -9.25 -4.09
N CYS A 63 -13.49 -8.72 -3.89
CA CYS A 63 -12.27 -9.49 -4.12
C CYS A 63 -12.18 -10.66 -3.13
N PRO A 64 -12.11 -11.90 -3.62
CA PRO A 64 -12.11 -13.06 -2.72
C PRO A 64 -10.81 -13.20 -1.92
N VAL A 65 -9.76 -12.48 -2.31
CA VAL A 65 -8.49 -12.55 -1.58
C VAL A 65 -8.25 -11.31 -0.75
N GLY A 66 -9.31 -10.52 -0.51
CA GLY A 66 -9.16 -9.27 0.25
C GLY A 66 -8.62 -9.47 1.65
N ASP A 67 -9.11 -10.50 2.36
CA ASP A 67 -8.63 -10.78 3.70
C ASP A 67 -7.17 -11.17 3.70
N GLN A 68 -6.74 -11.91 2.69
CA GLN A 68 -5.36 -12.32 2.57
C GLN A 68 -4.46 -11.11 2.32
N LEU A 69 -4.86 -10.21 1.43
CA LEU A 69 -4.08 -9.01 1.15
C LEU A 69 -4.00 -8.11 2.38
N TYR A 70 -5.10 -7.97 3.09
CA TYR A 70 -5.11 -7.18 4.33
C TYR A 70 -4.09 -7.74 5.33
N SER A 71 -4.09 -9.05 5.50
CA SER A 71 -3.17 -9.71 6.41
C SER A 71 -1.72 -9.55 5.97
N GLU A 72 -1.47 -9.64 4.67
CA GLU A 72 -0.12 -9.47 4.14
C GLU A 72 0.39 -8.05 4.30
N VAL A 73 -0.50 -7.06 4.17
CA VAL A 73 -0.12 -5.66 4.40
C VAL A 73 0.22 -5.44 5.87
N GLN A 74 -0.54 -6.04 6.78
CA GLN A 74 -0.21 -5.95 8.20
C GLN A 74 1.16 -6.54 8.48
N THR A 75 1.45 -7.70 7.91
CA THR A 75 2.73 -8.35 8.12
C THR A 75 3.87 -7.53 7.52
N ALA A 76 3.68 -6.99 6.32
CA ALA A 76 4.68 -6.18 5.66
C ALA A 76 4.99 -4.89 6.44
N SER A 77 4.02 -4.42 7.21
CA SER A 77 4.17 -3.19 8.00
C SER A 77 4.88 -3.41 9.32
N LYS A 78 5.12 -4.67 9.72
CA LYS A 78 5.78 -4.95 10.97
C LYS A 78 7.28 -4.86 10.77
N VAL A 79 7.83 -3.68 10.96
CA VAL A 79 9.27 -3.46 10.82
C VAL A 79 9.81 -2.92 12.12
N PRO A 80 11.11 -3.05 12.38
CA PRO A 80 11.69 -2.46 13.60
C PRO A 80 11.43 -0.96 13.66
N GLY A 81 11.02 -0.48 14.81
CA GLY A 81 10.72 0.93 15.00
C GLY A 81 9.24 1.26 14.93
N VAL A 82 8.38 0.30 14.57
CA VAL A 82 6.94 0.55 14.57
C VAL A 82 6.36 -0.08 15.84
N GLU A 83 5.66 0.73 16.62
CA GLU A 83 5.07 0.25 17.87
C GLU A 83 3.68 -0.31 17.68
N ASN A 84 2.85 0.36 16.90
CA ASN A 84 1.48 -0.07 16.67
C ASN A 84 1.16 0.06 15.19
N ILE A 85 0.34 -0.82 14.68
CA ILE A 85 -0.03 -0.84 13.27
C ILE A 85 -1.56 -0.84 13.17
N ASP A 86 -2.09 0.07 12.37
CA ASP A 86 -3.51 0.13 12.10
C ASP A 86 -3.67 0.14 10.58
N VAL A 87 -4.26 -0.90 10.01
CA VAL A 87 -4.51 -0.98 8.59
C VAL A 87 -6.01 -0.81 8.36
N GLU A 88 -6.36 0.19 7.57
CA GLU A 88 -7.75 0.47 7.26
C GLU A 88 -8.05 0.17 5.81
N MET A 89 -9.19 -0.46 5.57
CA MET A 89 -9.66 -0.74 4.22
C MET A 89 -10.69 0.31 3.83
N THR A 90 -10.56 0.89 2.64
CA THR A 90 -11.52 1.87 2.15
C THR A 90 -11.83 1.61 0.70
N PHE A 91 -13.01 2.02 0.26
CA PHE A 91 -13.38 1.97 -1.14
C PHE A 91 -13.77 3.37 -1.62
N ASP A 92 -13.28 4.40 -0.93
CA ASP A 92 -13.54 5.78 -1.30
C ASP A 92 -12.20 6.55 -1.30
N PRO A 93 -11.70 6.96 -2.46
CA PRO A 93 -12.31 6.75 -3.77
C PRO A 93 -12.14 5.30 -4.23
N PRO A 94 -13.00 4.82 -5.11
CA PRO A 94 -12.83 3.47 -5.63
C PRO A 94 -11.60 3.40 -6.53
N TRP A 95 -10.93 2.27 -6.48
CA TRP A 95 -9.74 2.10 -7.30
C TRP A 95 -10.12 1.97 -8.76
N GLY A 96 -9.31 2.54 -9.63
CA GLY A 96 -9.47 2.40 -11.06
C GLY A 96 -8.11 2.28 -11.75
N PRO A 97 -8.09 1.75 -12.98
CA PRO A 97 -6.82 1.55 -13.70
C PRO A 97 -6.02 2.82 -13.92
N GLU A 98 -6.68 3.97 -13.87
CA GLU A 98 -5.96 5.24 -14.01
C GLU A 98 -5.03 5.51 -12.85
N MET A 99 -5.18 4.78 -11.75
CA MET A 99 -4.31 4.92 -10.59
C MET A 99 -3.02 4.14 -10.73
N ILE A 100 -2.88 3.31 -11.76
CA ILE A 100 -1.67 2.55 -12.00
C ILE A 100 -0.64 3.49 -12.63
N PRO A 101 0.56 3.63 -12.05
CA PRO A 101 1.56 4.50 -12.64
C PRO A 101 2.06 3.95 -13.97
N GLU A 102 2.65 4.85 -14.76
CA GLU A 102 3.03 4.51 -16.12
C GLU A 102 4.01 3.35 -16.21
N HIS A 103 4.98 3.30 -15.30
CA HIS A 103 5.97 2.22 -15.34
C HIS A 103 5.34 0.85 -15.10
N ALA A 104 4.32 0.79 -14.25
CA ALA A 104 3.64 -0.46 -13.99
C ALA A 104 2.75 -0.84 -15.17
N LYS A 105 2.15 0.14 -15.84
CA LYS A 105 1.36 -0.13 -17.03
C LYS A 105 2.20 -0.73 -18.13
N LEU A 106 3.44 -0.27 -18.27
CA LEU A 106 4.35 -0.84 -19.25
C LEU A 106 4.63 -2.31 -18.95
N GLU A 107 4.87 -2.63 -17.69
CA GLU A 107 5.12 -4.01 -17.28
C GLU A 107 3.91 -4.91 -17.52
N MET A 108 2.72 -4.34 -17.43
CA MET A 108 1.49 -5.09 -17.65
C MET A 108 1.11 -5.17 -19.12
N GLY A 109 1.84 -4.50 -19.99
CA GLY A 109 1.52 -4.48 -21.42
C GLY A 109 0.34 -3.59 -21.78
N MET A 110 0.04 -2.60 -20.93
CA MET A 110 -1.08 -1.70 -21.18
C MET A 110 -0.70 -0.46 -22.00
N LEU A 111 0.55 -0.27 -22.26
CA LEU A 111 1.03 0.87 -23.04
C LEU A 111 1.77 0.40 -24.27
#